data_6d247516fbaab9ffd7be4eebf9affa96
#
_entry.id   6d247516fbaab9ffd7be4eebf9affa96
#
_cell.length_a   1.000
_cell.length_b   1.000
_cell.length_c   1.000
_cell.angle_alpha   90.00
_cell.angle_beta   90.00
_cell.angle_gamma   90.00
#
_symmetry.space_group_name_H-M   'P 1'
#
loop_
_entity.id
_entity.type
_entity.pdbx_description
1 polymer ?
#
loop_
_entity_poly.entity_id
_entity_poly.type
_entity_poly.pdbx_seq_one_letter_code
_entity_poly.pdbx_strand_id
1 'polypeptide(L)'
;LDVSDEVLNRCVGHMTIPVTEALTRRLKAVLPSDIVIHGIAVAPVGFDARFSALERTYVYRVADRSSEVDPRLRGCVLTVDEALDLELMNRAASLTIGLHDFGSFATPNPGGTTIREVKTA
;
A
#
# COMPACT_ATOMS: atom_id res chain seq x y z
N LEU A 1 9.74 -2.65 -7.54
CA LEU A 1 10.40 -3.63 -8.43
C LEU A 1 11.85 -3.22 -8.55
N ASP A 2 12.73 -3.99 -7.93
CA ASP A 2 14.18 -3.86 -8.10
C ASP A 2 14.57 -4.69 -9.33
N VAL A 3 15.00 -4.01 -10.38
CA VAL A 3 15.43 -4.65 -11.63
C VAL A 3 16.89 -4.35 -11.82
N SER A 4 17.75 -5.39 -11.82
CA SER A 4 19.19 -5.22 -12.00
C SER A 4 19.51 -4.58 -13.37
N ASP A 5 20.60 -3.81 -13.41
CA ASP A 5 21.10 -3.18 -14.65
C ASP A 5 21.31 -4.18 -15.79
N GLU A 6 21.66 -5.43 -15.46
CA GLU A 6 21.84 -6.49 -16.44
C GLU A 6 20.52 -6.89 -17.11
N VAL A 7 19.43 -6.97 -16.35
CA VAL A 7 18.08 -7.26 -16.88
C VAL A 7 17.60 -6.09 -17.69
N LEU A 8 17.80 -4.87 -17.20
CA LEU A 8 17.49 -3.63 -17.93
C LEU A 8 18.22 -3.59 -19.28
N ASN A 9 19.54 -3.85 -19.30
CA ASN A 9 20.34 -3.84 -20.53
C ASN A 9 19.90 -4.93 -21.53
N ARG A 10 19.49 -6.11 -21.08
CA ARG A 10 18.92 -7.14 -21.96
C ARG A 10 17.57 -6.72 -22.58
N CYS A 11 16.75 -6.02 -21.81
CA CYS A 11 15.46 -5.53 -22.32
C CYS A 11 15.59 -4.36 -23.28
N VAL A 12 16.70 -3.60 -23.20
CA VAL A 12 16.92 -2.34 -23.94
C VAL A 12 17.72 -2.52 -25.21
N GLY A 13 18.37 -3.67 -25.44
CA GLY A 13 19.38 -3.91 -26.46
C GLY A 13 19.07 -3.48 -27.90
N HIS A 14 17.83 -3.06 -28.20
CA HIS A 14 17.40 -2.54 -29.52
C HIS A 14 16.35 -1.43 -29.41
N MET A 15 16.21 -0.76 -28.27
CA MET A 15 15.18 0.28 -28.09
C MET A 15 15.74 1.67 -28.37
N THR A 16 15.05 2.41 -29.25
CA THR A 16 15.32 3.81 -29.54
C THR A 16 14.71 4.81 -28.54
N ILE A 17 13.94 4.32 -27.58
CA ILE A 17 13.24 5.12 -26.55
C ILE A 17 13.81 4.83 -25.15
N PRO A 18 13.73 5.79 -24.21
CA PRO A 18 14.16 5.57 -22.84
C PRO A 18 13.49 4.36 -22.18
N VAL A 19 14.24 3.62 -21.36
CA VAL A 19 13.75 2.39 -20.69
C VAL A 19 12.49 2.66 -19.86
N THR A 20 12.46 3.75 -19.11
CA THR A 20 11.33 4.16 -18.28
C THR A 20 10.06 4.41 -19.09
N GLU A 21 10.21 4.99 -20.28
CA GLU A 21 9.09 5.23 -21.20
C GLU A 21 8.58 3.91 -21.81
N ALA A 22 9.51 3.06 -22.26
CA ALA A 22 9.17 1.74 -22.80
C ALA A 22 8.44 0.88 -21.76
N LEU A 23 8.94 0.87 -20.52
CA LEU A 23 8.35 0.14 -19.42
C LEU A 23 6.97 0.70 -19.05
N THR A 24 6.82 2.03 -18.99
CA THR A 24 5.53 2.69 -18.76
C THR A 24 4.49 2.25 -19.79
N ARG A 25 4.86 2.28 -21.07
CA ARG A 25 3.97 1.87 -22.17
C ARG A 25 3.55 0.41 -22.04
N ARG A 26 4.51 -0.47 -21.73
CA ARG A 26 4.26 -1.91 -21.61
C ARG A 26 3.39 -2.24 -20.40
N LEU A 27 3.65 -1.64 -19.25
CA LEU A 27 2.84 -1.83 -18.05
C LEU A 27 1.39 -1.35 -18.25
N LYS A 28 1.20 -0.19 -18.89
CA LYS A 28 -0.16 0.31 -19.22
C LYS A 28 -0.93 -0.64 -20.16
N ALA A 29 -0.25 -1.42 -20.97
CA ALA A 29 -0.89 -2.36 -21.90
C ALA A 29 -1.26 -3.72 -21.25
N VAL A 30 -0.59 -4.11 -20.16
CA VAL A 30 -0.77 -5.44 -19.55
C VAL A 30 -1.46 -5.42 -18.19
N LEU A 31 -1.48 -4.26 -17.53
CA LEU A 31 -2.13 -4.11 -16.22
C LEU A 31 -3.65 -3.99 -16.37
N PRO A 32 -4.42 -4.53 -15.43
CA PRO A 32 -5.87 -4.35 -15.40
C PRO A 32 -6.23 -2.88 -15.18
N SER A 33 -7.45 -2.50 -15.55
CA SER A 33 -7.92 -1.12 -15.59
C SER A 33 -7.99 -0.41 -14.22
N ASP A 34 -7.96 -1.15 -13.14
CA ASP A 34 -7.95 -0.66 -11.76
C ASP A 34 -6.53 -0.35 -11.23
N ILE A 35 -5.49 -0.62 -12.03
CA ILE A 35 -4.10 -0.27 -11.71
C ILE A 35 -3.60 0.80 -12.68
N VAL A 36 -3.28 1.97 -12.13
CA VAL A 36 -2.80 3.12 -12.90
C VAL A 36 -1.33 3.40 -12.60
N ILE A 37 -0.50 3.46 -13.66
CA ILE A 37 0.90 3.88 -13.57
C ILE A 37 0.99 5.38 -13.79
N HIS A 38 1.35 6.12 -12.75
CA HIS A 38 1.54 7.57 -12.80
C HIS A 38 2.91 7.95 -13.36
N GLY A 39 3.96 7.18 -13.03
CA GLY A 39 5.31 7.43 -13.52
C GLY A 39 6.27 6.31 -13.13
N ILE A 40 7.39 6.27 -13.84
CA ILE A 40 8.52 5.38 -13.57
C ILE A 40 9.79 6.24 -13.59
N ALA A 41 10.60 6.08 -12.56
CA ALA A 41 11.89 6.76 -12.46
C ALA A 41 12.97 5.77 -12.00
N VAL A 42 14.22 6.10 -12.29
CA VAL A 42 15.36 5.35 -11.76
C VAL A 42 15.46 5.63 -10.26
N ALA A 43 15.53 4.59 -9.45
CA ALA A 43 15.67 4.74 -8.02
C ALA A 43 17.08 5.24 -7.63
N PRO A 44 17.24 5.96 -6.51
CA PRO A 44 18.54 6.33 -5.97
C PRO A 44 19.41 5.10 -5.68
N VAL A 45 20.73 5.28 -5.75
CA VAL A 45 21.68 4.22 -5.38
C VAL A 45 21.43 3.79 -3.93
N GLY A 46 21.36 2.48 -3.70
CA GLY A 46 21.11 1.90 -2.39
C GLY A 46 19.64 1.81 -2.00
N PHE A 47 18.72 2.21 -2.90
CA PHE A 47 17.27 2.01 -2.67
C PHE A 47 16.92 0.52 -2.68
N ASP A 48 16.22 0.08 -1.64
CA ASP A 48 15.61 -1.24 -1.54
C ASP A 48 14.10 -1.11 -1.40
N ALA A 49 13.34 -1.75 -2.28
CA ALA A 49 11.87 -1.62 -2.32
C ALA A 49 11.17 -2.12 -1.05
N ARG A 50 11.82 -3.02 -0.29
CA ARG A 50 11.29 -3.57 0.96
C ARG A 50 11.75 -2.77 2.18
N PHE A 51 13.05 -2.43 2.24
CA PHE A 51 13.67 -1.87 3.44
C PHE A 51 13.78 -0.35 3.44
N SER A 52 13.66 0.31 2.28
CA SER A 52 13.66 1.78 2.19
C SER A 52 12.30 2.43 2.49
N ALA A 53 11.25 1.65 2.74
CA ALA A 53 9.96 2.19 3.15
C ALA A 53 10.02 2.68 4.60
N LEU A 54 9.80 3.98 4.82
CA LEU A 54 9.86 4.62 6.13
C LEU A 54 8.52 4.60 6.86
N GLU A 55 7.42 4.66 6.10
CA GLU A 55 6.07 4.76 6.64
C GLU A 55 5.05 4.16 5.69
N ARG A 56 3.95 3.66 6.23
CA ARG A 56 2.77 3.24 5.48
C ARG A 56 1.53 3.83 6.11
N THR A 57 0.72 4.49 5.31
CA THR A 57 -0.59 5.01 5.72
C THR A 57 -1.69 4.13 5.17
N TYR A 58 -2.63 3.77 6.03
CA TYR A 58 -3.81 2.98 5.67
C TYR A 58 -5.06 3.76 6.01
N VAL A 59 -6.08 3.67 5.15
CA VAL A 59 -7.39 4.26 5.40
C VAL A 59 -8.43 3.14 5.32
N TYR A 60 -9.04 2.84 6.44
CA TYR A 60 -10.22 1.97 6.51
C TYR A 60 -11.48 2.81 6.49
N ARG A 61 -12.37 2.54 5.56
CA ARG A 61 -13.68 3.18 5.48
C ARG A 61 -14.73 2.20 5.95
N VAL A 62 -15.43 2.56 7.03
CA VAL A 62 -16.50 1.76 7.61
C VAL A 62 -17.78 2.61 7.60
N ALA A 63 -18.88 2.03 7.16
CA ALA A 63 -20.19 2.61 7.23
C ALA A 63 -21.06 1.73 8.11
N ASP A 64 -21.72 2.32 9.09
CA ASP A 64 -22.66 1.67 9.98
C ASP A 64 -24.12 1.80 9.48
N ARG A 65 -25.07 1.25 10.23
CA ARG A 65 -26.51 1.32 9.92
C ARG A 65 -27.03 2.74 9.68
N SER A 66 -26.44 3.74 10.33
CA SER A 66 -26.89 5.13 10.25
C SER A 66 -26.27 5.89 9.08
N SER A 67 -25.29 5.30 8.41
CA SER A 67 -24.49 5.95 7.37
C SER A 67 -25.14 5.80 5.99
N GLU A 68 -25.25 6.90 5.25
CA GLU A 68 -25.56 6.86 3.82
C GLU A 68 -24.27 6.62 3.02
N VAL A 69 -24.16 5.46 2.40
CA VAL A 69 -22.97 5.10 1.59
C VAL A 69 -23.15 5.58 0.16
N ASP A 70 -22.23 6.39 -0.34
CA ASP A 70 -22.15 6.72 -1.76
C ASP A 70 -21.98 5.43 -2.59
N PRO A 71 -22.89 5.09 -3.52
CA PRO A 71 -22.81 3.88 -4.33
C PRO A 71 -21.48 3.72 -5.09
N ARG A 72 -20.79 4.83 -5.39
CA ARG A 72 -19.46 4.81 -6.05
C ARG A 72 -18.37 4.25 -5.15
N LEU A 73 -18.54 4.29 -3.83
CA LEU A 73 -17.59 3.82 -2.84
C LEU A 73 -17.84 2.38 -2.38
N ARG A 74 -18.88 1.71 -2.87
CA ARG A 74 -19.27 0.36 -2.44
C ARG A 74 -18.16 -0.69 -2.49
N GLY A 75 -17.16 -0.50 -3.34
CA GLY A 75 -16.01 -1.42 -3.47
C GLY A 75 -14.87 -1.15 -2.48
N CYS A 76 -14.94 -0.06 -1.70
CA CYS A 76 -13.88 0.35 -0.77
C CYS A 76 -14.40 0.78 0.61
N VAL A 77 -15.67 0.49 0.92
CA VAL A 77 -16.29 0.74 2.22
C VAL A 77 -16.79 -0.59 2.80
N LEU A 78 -16.39 -0.89 4.01
CA LEU A 78 -16.95 -2.00 4.79
C LEU A 78 -18.28 -1.53 5.39
N THR A 79 -19.35 -2.23 5.10
CA THR A 79 -20.66 -1.94 5.70
C THR A 79 -20.94 -2.89 6.85
N VAL A 80 -21.37 -2.37 7.99
CA VAL A 80 -21.78 -3.13 9.17
C VAL A 80 -23.23 -2.77 9.54
N ASP A 81 -24.01 -3.76 9.95
CA ASP A 81 -25.44 -3.58 10.23
C ASP A 81 -25.72 -3.02 11.63
N GLU A 82 -24.71 -2.99 12.50
CA GLU A 82 -24.81 -2.42 13.84
C GLU A 82 -24.49 -0.93 13.81
N ALA A 83 -25.05 -0.20 14.79
CA ALA A 83 -24.61 1.16 15.08
C ALA A 83 -23.25 1.15 15.77
N LEU A 84 -22.30 1.91 15.25
CA LEU A 84 -20.95 2.00 15.81
C LEU A 84 -20.82 3.16 16.78
N ASP A 85 -20.19 2.91 17.91
CA ASP A 85 -19.82 3.95 18.86
C ASP A 85 -18.45 4.54 18.50
N LEU A 86 -18.46 5.68 17.82
CA LEU A 86 -17.24 6.36 17.36
C LEU A 86 -16.35 6.80 18.51
N GLU A 87 -16.93 7.11 19.68
CA GLU A 87 -16.14 7.52 20.84
C GLU A 87 -15.35 6.33 21.40
N LEU A 88 -15.98 5.17 21.53
CA LEU A 88 -15.30 3.94 21.93
C LEU A 88 -14.27 3.51 20.89
N MET A 89 -14.57 3.63 19.60
CA MET A 89 -13.62 3.33 18.53
C MET A 89 -12.38 4.23 18.59
N ASN A 90 -12.56 5.53 18.76
CA ASN A 90 -11.45 6.49 18.88
C ASN A 90 -10.61 6.24 20.14
N ARG A 91 -11.26 5.88 21.25
CA ARG A 91 -10.54 5.48 22.47
C ARG A 91 -9.71 4.23 22.26
N ALA A 92 -10.26 3.22 21.60
CA ALA A 92 -9.54 1.99 21.28
C ALA A 92 -8.36 2.27 20.31
N ALA A 93 -8.59 3.07 19.27
CA ALA A 93 -7.56 3.48 18.32
C ALA A 93 -6.40 4.20 19.02
N SER A 94 -6.71 5.12 19.94
CA SER A 94 -5.70 5.85 20.71
C SER A 94 -4.77 4.94 21.53
N LEU A 95 -5.24 3.77 21.95
CA LEU A 95 -4.41 2.80 22.68
C LEU A 95 -3.37 2.11 21.79
N THR A 96 -3.51 2.18 20.48
CA THR A 96 -2.56 1.60 19.53
C THR A 96 -1.40 2.53 19.18
N ILE A 97 -1.50 3.82 19.54
CA ILE A 97 -0.47 4.81 19.23
C ILE A 97 0.80 4.54 20.04
N GLY A 98 1.95 4.61 19.37
CA GLY A 98 3.27 4.35 19.95
C GLY A 98 3.89 3.05 19.45
N LEU A 99 4.94 2.61 20.14
CA LEU A 99 5.68 1.39 19.82
C LEU A 99 5.08 0.20 20.60
N HIS A 100 4.47 -0.73 19.90
CA HIS A 100 3.83 -1.90 20.50
C HIS A 100 4.18 -3.19 19.76
N ASP A 101 4.04 -4.31 20.46
CA ASP A 101 4.06 -5.63 19.85
C ASP A 101 2.62 -6.03 19.45
N PHE A 102 2.37 -6.11 18.16
CA PHE A 102 1.08 -6.50 17.58
C PHE A 102 1.02 -8.00 17.24
N GLY A 103 1.81 -8.83 17.92
CA GLY A 103 1.84 -10.29 17.68
C GLY A 103 0.49 -10.98 17.78
N SER A 104 -0.40 -10.50 18.65
CA SER A 104 -1.78 -11.04 18.79
C SER A 104 -2.67 -10.79 17.56
N PHE A 105 -2.28 -9.86 16.69
CA PHE A 105 -3.03 -9.47 15.47
C PHE A 105 -2.33 -9.90 14.18
N ALA A 106 -1.18 -10.57 14.29
CA ALA A 106 -0.34 -10.90 13.14
C ALA A 106 -0.19 -12.41 12.96
N THR A 107 -0.23 -12.85 11.70
CA THR A 107 0.24 -14.20 11.38
C THR A 107 1.77 -14.21 11.45
N PRO A 108 2.38 -15.17 12.18
CA PRO A 108 3.83 -15.26 12.26
C PRO A 108 4.48 -15.37 10.88
N ASN A 109 5.49 -14.54 10.63
CA ASN A 109 6.26 -14.58 9.39
C ASN A 109 7.74 -14.82 9.75
N PRO A 110 8.37 -15.92 9.29
CA PRO A 110 9.78 -16.19 9.56
C PRO A 110 10.68 -15.01 9.17
N GLY A 111 11.51 -14.55 10.11
CA GLY A 111 12.40 -13.40 9.91
C GLY A 111 11.73 -12.02 9.98
N GLY A 112 10.44 -11.96 10.28
CA GLY A 112 9.71 -10.71 10.53
C GLY A 112 9.59 -10.40 12.02
N THR A 113 9.36 -9.12 12.35
CA THR A 113 8.96 -8.68 13.70
C THR A 113 7.51 -8.21 13.68
N THR A 114 6.82 -8.39 14.80
CA THR A 114 5.46 -7.88 15.04
C THR A 114 5.44 -6.53 15.74
N ILE A 115 6.62 -6.03 16.14
CA ILE A 115 6.77 -4.71 16.75
C ILE A 115 6.59 -3.64 15.68
N ARG A 116 5.68 -2.69 15.93
CA ARG A 116 5.37 -1.56 15.04
C ARG A 116 5.20 -0.29 15.85
N GLU A 117 5.60 0.82 15.24
CA GLU A 117 5.28 2.15 15.74
C GLU A 117 4.08 2.70 14.97
N VAL A 118 3.00 2.98 15.69
CA VAL A 118 1.80 3.64 15.15
C VAL A 118 1.91 5.12 15.48
N LYS A 119 1.98 5.98 14.47
CA LYS A 119 2.12 7.43 14.64
C LYS A 119 0.77 8.11 14.85
N THR A 120 -0.24 7.61 14.14
CA THR A 120 -1.62 8.12 14.21
C THR A 120 -2.60 6.96 14.01
N ALA A 121 -3.72 7.04 14.70
CA ALA A 121 -4.84 6.09 14.56
C ALA A 121 -6.17 6.83 14.78
#